data_a0d2fb457e4d96045ea73fa458ba3d85
#
_entry.id   a0d2fb457e4d96045ea73fa458ba3d85
#
_cell.length_a   1.000
_cell.length_b   1.000
_cell.length_c   1.000
_cell.angle_alpha   90.00
_cell.angle_beta   90.00
_cell.angle_gamma   90.00
#
_symmetry.space_group_name_H-M   'P 1'
#
loop_
_entity.id
_entity.type
_entity.pdbx_description
1 polymer ?
#
loop_
_entity_poly.entity_id
_entity_poly.type
_entity_poly.pdbx_seq_one_letter_code
_entity_poly.pdbx_strand_id
1 'polypeptide(L)'
;MASKFHCLSILFGILFHVCVICISLTSGNDIFDIDENTAKTGFGITIHHRDAGKNLTRSELLKRAIQRGELRLQRLKAVTTNSFGAETPVDYGNGEYVMTLSVGRPAKTYTAIVDTGSDLIWTQCKPCQNCFTQPTPIFDPTKSATYKTLNCKNQLCKALPKYKCSSRNDCSYFYQYGDGSFTIGDLSSETFTFGTQGSHKSSLPSITFGCGNNNQGTFSDASGLVGLGGGPLSLASQMPLKKFSYCLTNFGSSLGSTLYMGALADSKLPATKKTFSLVTNSLIPTFYYLPLEGITVGDKKLAISSDEFAVQKNGTGGVIMDSGTTITYLSENAVSLMNTALSSQIKLRVYPSAGPNSGLAPCWYKASKFQCPKLVIHFKGGVDWDIPCENYLFEDSDNDSTLLCNVIQPVGGPPYIIGNIMQQNNYLLYNLAKRTLTLAPTQCKGR
;
A
#
# COMPACT_ATOMS: atom_id res chain seq x y z
N MET A 1 8.18 -42.81 54.79
CA MET A 1 9.24 -43.80 55.05
C MET A 1 10.45 -43.44 54.24
N ALA A 2 11.49 -43.11 54.96
CA ALA A 2 12.74 -42.64 54.41
C ALA A 2 13.62 -43.82 53.97
N SER A 3 14.43 -43.64 52.96
CA SER A 3 15.66 -44.38 52.86
C SER A 3 16.76 -43.51 52.21
N LYS A 4 17.70 -43.11 53.03
CA LYS A 4 18.99 -42.53 52.69
C LYS A 4 19.92 -43.67 52.23
N PHE A 5 20.73 -43.40 51.21
CA PHE A 5 21.99 -44.11 51.05
C PHE A 5 23.14 -43.16 50.93
N HIS A 6 24.13 -43.39 51.79
CA HIS A 6 25.41 -42.68 51.89
C HIS A 6 26.38 -43.19 50.84
N CYS A 7 27.14 -42.26 50.28
CA CYS A 7 28.29 -42.58 49.46
C CYS A 7 29.57 -42.43 50.29
N LEU A 8 30.39 -43.47 50.28
CA LEU A 8 31.67 -43.52 50.97
C LEU A 8 32.80 -43.18 50.00
N SER A 9 33.60 -42.23 50.36
CA SER A 9 34.82 -41.81 49.65
C SER A 9 35.94 -42.79 49.78
N ILE A 10 36.68 -43.08 48.70
CA ILE A 10 38.07 -43.51 48.78
C ILE A 10 38.90 -42.78 47.72
N LEU A 11 39.91 -42.03 48.16
CA LEU A 11 41.00 -41.45 47.40
C LEU A 11 41.88 -42.55 46.76
N PHE A 12 42.29 -42.35 45.52
CA PHE A 12 43.68 -42.46 45.08
C PHE A 12 43.89 -41.72 43.75
N GLY A 13 44.83 -40.83 43.72
CA GLY A 13 45.14 -39.96 42.62
C GLY A 13 45.97 -40.64 41.53
N ILE A 14 45.75 -40.16 40.32
CA ILE A 14 46.81 -40.04 39.29
C ILE A 14 46.38 -38.83 38.40
N LEU A 15 47.23 -37.83 38.31
CA LEU A 15 47.15 -36.74 37.35
C LEU A 15 47.16 -37.27 35.90
N PHE A 16 46.07 -37.11 35.20
CA PHE A 16 46.13 -37.01 33.76
C PHE A 16 45.37 -35.74 33.37
N HIS A 17 46.14 -34.70 32.99
CA HIS A 17 45.61 -33.55 32.29
C HIS A 17 45.16 -34.01 30.89
N VAL A 18 43.91 -34.39 30.76
CA VAL A 18 43.29 -34.45 29.46
C VAL A 18 42.72 -33.03 29.21
N CYS A 19 43.53 -32.26 28.51
CA CYS A 19 43.08 -31.03 27.91
C CYS A 19 42.04 -31.41 26.84
N VAL A 20 40.74 -31.44 27.21
CA VAL A 20 39.66 -31.52 26.25
C VAL A 20 39.62 -30.16 25.57
N ILE A 21 40.41 -30.05 24.50
CA ILE A 21 40.19 -28.99 23.52
C ILE A 21 38.78 -29.24 22.93
N CYS A 22 37.79 -28.58 23.48
CA CYS A 22 36.55 -28.37 22.76
C CYS A 22 36.87 -27.58 21.49
N ILE A 23 37.24 -28.29 20.45
CA ILE A 23 37.19 -27.78 19.10
C ILE A 23 35.68 -27.58 18.85
N SER A 24 35.22 -26.40 19.13
CA SER A 24 33.96 -25.91 18.56
C SER A 24 34.19 -25.91 17.05
N LEU A 25 33.84 -27.00 16.41
CA LEU A 25 33.53 -27.02 15.01
C LEU A 25 32.32 -26.06 14.85
N THR A 26 32.62 -24.80 14.64
CA THR A 26 31.68 -23.89 14.01
C THR A 26 31.49 -24.40 12.60
N SER A 27 30.70 -25.48 12.50
CA SER A 27 29.97 -25.76 11.29
C SER A 27 29.20 -24.48 11.00
N GLY A 28 29.60 -23.80 9.95
CA GLY A 28 28.91 -22.59 9.47
C GLY A 28 27.54 -22.91 8.89
N ASN A 29 26.70 -23.47 9.71
CA ASN A 29 25.27 -23.38 9.60
C ASN A 29 24.90 -22.10 10.37
N ASP A 30 24.99 -20.95 9.70
CA ASP A 30 24.12 -19.84 9.97
C ASP A 30 22.68 -20.34 9.72
N ILE A 31 22.20 -21.18 10.62
CA ILE A 31 20.79 -21.27 10.94
C ILE A 31 20.49 -19.90 11.53
N PHE A 32 20.17 -18.95 10.64
CA PHE A 32 19.51 -17.74 11.07
C PHE A 32 18.23 -18.24 11.73
N ASP A 33 18.23 -18.27 13.04
CA ASP A 33 17.02 -18.33 13.83
C ASP A 33 16.09 -17.27 13.23
N ILE A 34 15.07 -17.76 12.57
CA ILE A 34 13.96 -16.94 12.15
C ILE A 34 13.44 -16.42 13.47
N ASP A 35 13.69 -15.14 13.75
CA ASP A 35 13.15 -14.52 14.94
C ASP A 35 11.61 -14.53 14.78
N GLU A 36 11.00 -15.64 15.24
CA GLU A 36 9.53 -15.75 15.35
C GLU A 36 8.95 -14.54 16.09
N ASN A 37 9.75 -13.89 16.94
CA ASN A 37 9.42 -12.64 17.57
C ASN A 37 9.23 -11.50 16.55
N THR A 38 10.07 -11.36 15.53
CA THR A 38 9.93 -10.29 14.55
C THR A 38 8.63 -10.41 13.77
N ALA A 39 8.21 -11.61 13.39
CA ALA A 39 6.93 -11.83 12.73
C ALA A 39 5.74 -11.52 13.66
N LYS A 40 5.89 -11.72 14.97
CA LYS A 40 4.88 -11.43 16.00
C LYS A 40 4.94 -9.99 16.50
N THR A 41 6.10 -9.35 16.55
CA THR A 41 6.28 -7.97 17.05
C THR A 41 6.05 -6.91 16.00
N GLY A 42 6.31 -7.21 14.73
CA GLY A 42 6.13 -6.29 13.61
C GLY A 42 7.38 -5.46 13.30
N PHE A 43 7.32 -4.70 12.23
CA PHE A 43 8.42 -3.87 11.74
C PHE A 43 7.94 -2.60 11.07
N GLY A 44 8.81 -1.61 10.93
CA GLY A 44 8.56 -0.35 10.23
C GLY A 44 9.40 -0.24 8.95
N ILE A 45 8.80 0.34 7.92
CA ILE A 45 9.43 0.56 6.61
C ILE A 45 9.27 2.03 6.24
N THR A 46 10.32 2.66 5.75
CA THR A 46 10.20 3.97 5.10
C THR A 46 9.69 3.77 3.68
N ILE A 47 8.62 4.47 3.34
CA ILE A 47 8.09 4.55 1.99
C ILE A 47 8.26 5.97 1.47
N HIS A 48 8.59 6.10 0.20
CA HIS A 48 8.80 7.40 -0.42
C HIS A 48 7.79 7.60 -1.55
N HIS A 49 7.31 8.83 -1.70
CA HIS A 49 6.60 9.20 -2.92
C HIS A 49 7.58 9.01 -4.09
N ARG A 50 7.14 8.36 -5.17
CA ARG A 50 8.02 7.97 -6.29
C ARG A 50 8.71 9.14 -6.99
N ASP A 51 8.14 10.33 -6.87
CA ASP A 51 8.72 11.55 -7.40
C ASP A 51 9.51 12.35 -6.34
N ALA A 52 9.66 11.83 -5.12
CA ALA A 52 10.46 12.47 -4.08
C ALA A 52 11.92 12.63 -4.53
N GLY A 53 12.47 13.81 -4.28
CA GLY A 53 13.85 14.14 -4.67
C GLY A 53 14.07 14.44 -6.15
N LYS A 54 13.04 14.37 -7.00
CA LYS A 54 13.11 14.87 -8.39
C LYS A 54 13.03 16.41 -8.38
N ASN A 55 13.82 17.05 -9.21
CA ASN A 55 13.82 18.52 -9.34
C ASN A 55 12.60 18.97 -10.14
N LEU A 56 11.42 18.91 -9.52
CA LEU A 56 10.12 19.25 -10.09
C LEU A 56 9.41 20.24 -9.19
N THR A 57 8.68 21.18 -9.77
CA THR A 57 7.77 22.05 -9.04
C THR A 57 6.60 21.24 -8.43
N ARG A 58 5.95 21.80 -7.42
CA ARG A 58 4.79 21.15 -6.78
C ARG A 58 3.65 20.88 -7.77
N SER A 59 3.43 21.82 -8.70
CA SER A 59 2.41 21.67 -9.77
C SER A 59 2.77 20.59 -10.78
N GLU A 60 4.03 20.48 -11.18
CA GLU A 60 4.50 19.39 -12.06
C GLU A 60 4.38 18.01 -11.39
N LEU A 61 4.74 17.93 -10.11
CA LEU A 61 4.54 16.72 -9.31
C LEU A 61 3.07 16.31 -9.31
N LEU A 62 2.15 17.27 -9.05
CA LEU A 62 0.72 17.01 -9.02
C LEU A 62 0.20 16.59 -10.39
N LYS A 63 0.57 17.26 -11.46
CA LYS A 63 0.16 16.91 -12.83
C LYS A 63 0.52 15.48 -13.19
N ARG A 64 1.77 15.07 -12.90
CA ARG A 64 2.21 13.68 -13.10
C ARG A 64 1.43 12.70 -12.25
N ALA A 65 1.19 13.05 -10.99
CA ALA A 65 0.48 12.20 -10.06
C ALA A 65 -1.01 12.04 -10.45
N ILE A 66 -1.67 13.11 -10.91
CA ILE A 66 -3.05 13.05 -11.45
C ILE A 66 -3.10 12.14 -12.68
N GLN A 67 -2.19 12.30 -13.64
CA GLN A 67 -2.15 11.44 -14.83
C GLN A 67 -2.04 9.96 -14.48
N ARG A 68 -1.18 9.63 -13.51
CA ARG A 68 -1.09 8.25 -13.00
C ARG A 68 -2.39 7.80 -12.30
N GLY A 69 -2.99 8.69 -11.52
CA GLY A 69 -4.25 8.45 -10.82
C GLY A 69 -5.41 8.17 -11.76
N GLU A 70 -5.52 8.89 -12.88
CA GLU A 70 -6.54 8.66 -13.91
C GLU A 70 -6.41 7.29 -14.57
N LEU A 71 -5.20 6.89 -14.92
CA LEU A 71 -4.91 5.54 -15.45
C LEU A 71 -5.27 4.47 -14.41
N ARG A 72 -4.93 4.71 -13.15
CA ARG A 72 -5.28 3.81 -12.06
C ARG A 72 -6.80 3.71 -11.85
N LEU A 73 -7.52 4.82 -11.94
CA LEU A 73 -8.98 4.83 -11.85
C LEU A 73 -9.63 3.97 -12.94
N GLN A 74 -9.15 4.08 -14.19
CA GLN A 74 -9.61 3.22 -15.29
C GLN A 74 -9.39 1.74 -14.97
N ARG A 75 -8.23 1.39 -14.39
CA ARG A 75 -7.88 0.06 -13.94
C ARG A 75 -8.86 -0.45 -12.87
N LEU A 76 -9.11 0.33 -11.83
CA LEU A 76 -9.99 -0.07 -10.74
C LEU A 76 -11.43 -0.28 -11.23
N LYS A 77 -11.89 0.54 -12.17
CA LYS A 77 -13.19 0.34 -12.85
C LYS A 77 -13.23 -0.97 -13.64
N ALA A 78 -12.19 -1.29 -14.41
CA ALA A 78 -12.14 -2.54 -15.18
C ALA A 78 -12.22 -3.78 -14.27
N VAL A 79 -11.59 -3.76 -13.09
CA VAL A 79 -11.69 -4.84 -12.09
C VAL A 79 -13.11 -4.98 -11.59
N THR A 80 -13.81 -3.89 -11.30
CA THR A 80 -15.19 -3.90 -10.76
C THR A 80 -16.24 -4.27 -11.78
N THR A 81 -15.99 -4.05 -13.09
CA THR A 81 -16.95 -4.33 -14.16
C THR A 81 -16.68 -5.66 -14.90
N ASN A 82 -15.65 -6.42 -14.51
CA ASN A 82 -15.17 -7.61 -15.22
C ASN A 82 -14.87 -7.36 -16.71
N SER A 83 -14.60 -6.12 -17.11
CA SER A 83 -14.36 -5.69 -18.49
C SER A 83 -12.88 -5.91 -18.87
N PHE A 84 -12.43 -7.17 -18.90
CA PHE A 84 -11.10 -7.53 -19.38
C PHE A 84 -11.09 -7.62 -20.91
N GLY A 85 -11.07 -6.51 -21.62
CA GLY A 85 -11.13 -6.59 -23.09
C GLY A 85 -10.81 -5.31 -23.86
N ALA A 86 -10.48 -4.21 -23.20
CA ALA A 86 -10.10 -2.98 -23.89
C ALA A 86 -8.58 -2.85 -23.92
N GLU A 87 -7.98 -2.91 -25.12
CA GLU A 87 -6.61 -2.47 -25.36
C GLU A 87 -6.57 -0.95 -25.17
N THR A 88 -6.01 -0.50 -24.04
CA THR A 88 -5.69 0.90 -23.82
C THR A 88 -4.19 1.09 -23.99
N PRO A 89 -3.72 2.18 -24.66
CA PRO A 89 -2.30 2.44 -24.83
C PRO A 89 -1.62 2.47 -23.44
N VAL A 90 -0.52 1.74 -23.34
CA VAL A 90 0.29 1.63 -22.13
C VAL A 90 1.18 2.85 -22.02
N ASP A 91 0.82 3.80 -21.18
CA ASP A 91 1.76 4.84 -20.75
C ASP A 91 1.56 5.19 -19.28
N TYR A 92 2.69 5.19 -18.55
CA TYR A 92 2.97 5.73 -17.23
C TYR A 92 2.49 4.98 -15.96
N GLY A 93 3.48 4.69 -15.21
CA GLY A 93 3.72 4.17 -13.86
C GLY A 93 2.58 4.10 -12.85
N ASN A 94 2.35 2.90 -12.36
CA ASN A 94 1.37 2.53 -11.37
C ASN A 94 1.89 2.72 -9.95
N GLY A 95 1.12 3.38 -9.09
CA GLY A 95 1.42 3.57 -7.67
C GLY A 95 2.26 4.82 -7.36
N GLU A 96 1.97 5.42 -6.22
CA GLU A 96 2.55 6.71 -5.81
C GLU A 96 3.68 6.55 -4.80
N TYR A 97 3.72 5.43 -4.07
CA TYR A 97 4.72 5.17 -3.04
C TYR A 97 5.55 3.95 -3.37
N VAL A 98 6.85 4.06 -3.10
CA VAL A 98 7.82 2.96 -3.27
C VAL A 98 8.51 2.64 -1.94
N MET A 99 8.89 1.38 -1.78
CA MET A 99 9.72 0.91 -0.68
C MET A 99 10.96 0.22 -1.19
N THR A 100 12.00 0.20 -0.36
CA THR A 100 13.18 -0.65 -0.56
C THR A 100 13.05 -1.89 0.31
N LEU A 101 13.25 -3.05 -0.28
CA LEU A 101 13.24 -4.36 0.38
C LEU A 101 14.33 -5.24 -0.20
N SER A 102 14.60 -6.37 0.45
CA SER A 102 15.52 -7.37 -0.10
C SER A 102 14.82 -8.72 -0.23
N VAL A 103 15.21 -9.48 -1.26
CA VAL A 103 14.63 -10.77 -1.61
C VAL A 103 15.76 -11.81 -1.71
N GLY A 104 15.52 -13.00 -1.18
CA GLY A 104 16.41 -14.15 -1.32
C GLY A 104 17.49 -14.28 -0.25
N ARG A 105 18.23 -15.39 -0.34
CA ARG A 105 19.45 -15.67 0.41
C ARG A 105 20.55 -16.16 -0.54
N PRO A 106 21.64 -15.37 -0.72
CA PRO A 106 21.92 -14.08 -0.10
C PRO A 106 20.92 -12.98 -0.53
N ALA A 107 20.61 -12.07 0.39
CA ALA A 107 19.62 -11.01 0.18
C ALA A 107 20.08 -10.02 -0.89
N LYS A 108 19.19 -9.73 -1.85
CA LYS A 108 19.39 -8.73 -2.92
C LYS A 108 18.36 -7.63 -2.79
N THR A 109 18.81 -6.39 -2.86
CA THR A 109 17.94 -5.21 -2.66
C THR A 109 17.18 -4.86 -3.93
N TYR A 110 15.91 -4.54 -3.77
CA TYR A 110 14.96 -4.17 -4.81
C TYR A 110 14.13 -2.97 -4.36
N THR A 111 13.61 -2.24 -5.33
CA THR A 111 12.58 -1.22 -5.11
C THR A 111 11.24 -1.77 -5.59
N ALA A 112 10.20 -1.65 -4.78
CA ALA A 112 8.87 -2.11 -5.12
C ALA A 112 7.82 -1.01 -4.88
N ILE A 113 6.79 -0.98 -5.71
CA ILE A 113 5.61 -0.13 -5.52
C ILE A 113 4.80 -0.69 -4.34
N VAL A 114 4.31 0.22 -3.48
CA VAL A 114 3.38 -0.09 -2.38
C VAL A 114 1.97 0.17 -2.85
N ASP A 115 1.10 -0.84 -2.81
CA ASP A 115 -0.21 -0.76 -3.42
C ASP A 115 -1.32 -1.37 -2.55
N THR A 116 -2.20 -0.53 -1.98
CA THR A 116 -3.38 -0.98 -1.22
C THR A 116 -4.54 -1.41 -2.11
N GLY A 117 -4.46 -1.21 -3.41
CA GLY A 117 -5.49 -1.59 -4.39
C GLY A 117 -5.17 -2.87 -5.17
N SER A 118 -4.13 -3.63 -4.79
CA SER A 118 -3.86 -4.96 -5.35
C SER A 118 -3.27 -5.89 -4.31
N ASP A 119 -3.26 -7.20 -4.61
CA ASP A 119 -2.84 -8.23 -3.64
C ASP A 119 -1.47 -8.82 -3.95
N LEU A 120 -1.19 -9.16 -5.21
CA LEU A 120 0.01 -9.93 -5.55
C LEU A 120 1.29 -9.15 -5.23
N ILE A 121 2.19 -9.80 -4.48
CA ILE A 121 3.59 -9.39 -4.39
C ILE A 121 4.29 -10.01 -5.59
N TRP A 122 5.10 -9.25 -6.32
CA TRP A 122 5.90 -9.81 -7.41
C TRP A 122 7.16 -8.99 -7.71
N THR A 123 8.14 -9.63 -8.33
CA THR A 123 9.32 -8.97 -8.91
C THR A 123 9.72 -9.64 -10.21
N GLN A 124 10.48 -8.93 -11.07
CA GLN A 124 11.03 -9.51 -12.29
C GLN A 124 12.07 -10.57 -11.96
N CYS A 125 11.98 -11.74 -12.61
CA CYS A 125 12.82 -12.91 -12.38
C CYS A 125 13.50 -13.40 -13.65
N LYS A 126 14.68 -14.02 -13.50
CA LYS A 126 15.34 -14.80 -14.53
C LYS A 126 14.78 -16.25 -14.61
N PRO A 127 14.81 -16.90 -15.78
CA PRO A 127 15.13 -16.33 -17.08
C PRO A 127 14.04 -15.37 -17.54
N CYS A 128 14.42 -14.18 -17.99
CA CYS A 128 13.46 -13.19 -18.46
C CYS A 128 13.15 -13.39 -19.94
N GLN A 129 11.89 -13.51 -20.28
CA GLN A 129 11.38 -13.56 -21.65
C GLN A 129 11.05 -12.15 -22.17
N ASN A 130 10.38 -11.34 -21.32
CA ASN A 130 10.07 -9.96 -21.58
C ASN A 130 10.09 -9.21 -20.25
N CYS A 131 11.05 -8.28 -20.09
CA CYS A 131 11.23 -7.50 -18.87
C CYS A 131 11.46 -6.04 -19.22
N PHE A 132 10.85 -5.18 -18.44
CA PHE A 132 11.13 -3.74 -18.51
C PHE A 132 12.45 -3.40 -17.80
N THR A 133 13.03 -2.25 -18.16
CA THR A 133 14.24 -1.73 -17.51
C THR A 133 13.93 -1.38 -16.05
N GLN A 134 14.76 -1.85 -15.13
CA GLN A 134 14.66 -1.57 -13.70
C GLN A 134 16.02 -1.11 -13.14
N PRO A 135 16.06 -0.35 -12.02
CA PRO A 135 17.31 0.20 -11.47
C PRO A 135 18.23 -0.84 -10.83
N THR A 136 17.68 -2.00 -10.45
CA THR A 136 18.42 -3.10 -9.81
C THR A 136 18.51 -4.31 -10.74
N PRO A 137 19.48 -5.23 -10.55
CA PRO A 137 19.53 -6.47 -11.32
C PRO A 137 18.25 -7.30 -11.16
N ILE A 138 17.81 -7.97 -12.24
CA ILE A 138 16.67 -8.90 -12.22
C ILE A 138 16.97 -10.04 -11.23
N PHE A 139 15.99 -10.42 -10.41
CA PHE A 139 16.12 -11.51 -9.45
C PHE A 139 16.46 -12.84 -10.14
N ASP A 140 17.46 -13.53 -9.62
CA ASP A 140 17.91 -14.82 -10.14
C ASP A 140 17.57 -15.91 -9.11
N PRO A 141 16.47 -16.65 -9.30
CA PRO A 141 16.01 -17.66 -8.34
C PRO A 141 17.03 -18.79 -8.14
N THR A 142 17.89 -19.08 -9.13
CA THR A 142 18.92 -20.12 -9.02
C THR A 142 20.04 -19.75 -8.04
N LYS A 143 20.13 -18.47 -7.65
CA LYS A 143 21.12 -17.93 -6.72
C LYS A 143 20.59 -17.72 -5.31
N SER A 144 19.35 -18.14 -5.04
CA SER A 144 18.76 -18.05 -3.70
C SER A 144 18.52 -19.42 -3.09
N ALA A 145 19.07 -19.62 -1.90
CA ALA A 145 18.93 -20.87 -1.16
C ALA A 145 17.52 -21.10 -0.59
N THR A 146 16.68 -20.05 -0.54
CA THR A 146 15.34 -20.09 0.06
C THR A 146 14.20 -20.06 -0.96
N TYR A 147 14.52 -19.90 -2.24
CA TYR A 147 13.53 -19.92 -3.31
C TYR A 147 12.88 -21.31 -3.48
N LYS A 148 11.55 -21.32 -3.59
CA LYS A 148 10.77 -22.53 -3.88
C LYS A 148 9.58 -22.19 -4.77
N THR A 149 9.43 -22.86 -5.91
CA THR A 149 8.21 -22.80 -6.72
C THR A 149 7.07 -23.50 -5.99
N LEU A 150 5.88 -22.93 -5.98
CA LEU A 150 4.69 -23.51 -5.36
C LEU A 150 3.94 -24.39 -6.36
N ASN A 151 3.34 -25.46 -5.87
CA ASN A 151 2.50 -26.33 -6.68
C ASN A 151 1.04 -25.86 -6.75
N CYS A 152 0.29 -26.36 -7.72
CA CYS A 152 -1.12 -26.01 -7.93
C CYS A 152 -2.08 -26.45 -6.80
N LYS A 153 -1.65 -27.31 -5.87
CA LYS A 153 -2.46 -27.68 -4.69
C LYS A 153 -2.43 -26.58 -3.62
N ASN A 154 -1.46 -25.66 -3.70
CA ASN A 154 -1.34 -24.55 -2.76
C ASN A 154 -2.58 -23.65 -2.83
N GLN A 155 -3.10 -23.24 -1.66
CA GLN A 155 -4.30 -22.40 -1.58
C GLN A 155 -4.09 -21.01 -2.21
N LEU A 156 -2.88 -20.45 -2.11
CA LEU A 156 -2.57 -19.16 -2.73
C LEU A 156 -2.47 -19.25 -4.26
N CYS A 157 -2.11 -20.42 -4.82
CA CYS A 157 -2.24 -20.65 -6.26
C CYS A 157 -3.71 -20.59 -6.70
N LYS A 158 -4.61 -21.22 -5.94
CA LYS A 158 -6.06 -21.22 -6.23
C LYS A 158 -6.71 -19.84 -6.01
N ALA A 159 -6.08 -18.97 -5.24
CA ALA A 159 -6.53 -17.61 -5.01
C ALA A 159 -6.15 -16.63 -6.13
N LEU A 160 -5.31 -17.04 -7.08
CA LEU A 160 -4.97 -16.22 -8.23
C LEU A 160 -6.17 -16.08 -9.18
N PRO A 161 -6.39 -14.91 -9.79
CA PRO A 161 -7.45 -14.71 -10.78
C PRO A 161 -7.34 -15.66 -11.99
N LYS A 162 -6.09 -15.91 -12.44
CA LYS A 162 -5.77 -16.85 -13.51
C LYS A 162 -4.48 -17.59 -13.21
N TYR A 163 -4.51 -18.92 -13.26
CA TYR A 163 -3.32 -19.75 -13.12
C TYR A 163 -3.37 -20.96 -14.04
N LYS A 164 -2.22 -21.55 -14.30
CA LYS A 164 -2.04 -22.80 -15.00
C LYS A 164 -1.09 -23.70 -14.23
N CYS A 165 -1.24 -25.00 -14.39
CA CYS A 165 -0.36 -25.99 -13.81
C CYS A 165 0.59 -26.52 -14.88
N SER A 166 1.90 -26.52 -14.61
CA SER A 166 2.89 -27.16 -15.46
C SER A 166 2.75 -28.69 -15.42
N SER A 167 3.47 -29.39 -16.30
CA SER A 167 3.55 -30.86 -16.25
C SER A 167 4.13 -31.40 -14.93
N ARG A 168 4.91 -30.59 -14.22
CA ARG A 168 5.45 -30.89 -12.89
C ARG A 168 4.54 -30.44 -11.76
N ASN A 169 3.31 -29.96 -12.09
CA ASN A 169 2.35 -29.42 -11.17
C ASN A 169 2.76 -28.08 -10.50
N ASP A 170 3.71 -27.36 -11.08
CA ASP A 170 4.09 -26.03 -10.63
C ASP A 170 2.99 -25.02 -10.99
N CYS A 171 2.78 -24.03 -10.11
CA CYS A 171 1.78 -22.98 -10.28
C CYS A 171 2.33 -21.82 -11.09
N SER A 172 1.96 -21.70 -12.34
CA SER A 172 2.24 -20.52 -13.16
C SER A 172 1.04 -19.58 -13.17
N TYR A 173 1.27 -18.29 -13.03
CA TYR A 173 0.23 -17.29 -12.94
C TYR A 173 0.23 -16.32 -14.12
N PHE A 174 -0.95 -15.76 -14.39
CA PHE A 174 -1.15 -14.56 -15.19
C PHE A 174 -1.91 -13.56 -14.36
N TYR A 175 -1.26 -12.44 -14.00
CA TYR A 175 -1.88 -11.38 -13.22
C TYR A 175 -1.88 -10.10 -14.05
N GLN A 176 -3.07 -9.70 -14.45
CA GLN A 176 -3.29 -8.50 -15.26
C GLN A 176 -3.88 -7.40 -14.41
N TYR A 177 -3.38 -6.21 -14.62
CA TYR A 177 -3.90 -4.98 -14.05
C TYR A 177 -4.85 -4.31 -15.04
N GLY A 178 -5.76 -3.47 -14.54
CA GLY A 178 -6.81 -2.88 -15.37
C GLY A 178 -6.32 -1.86 -16.41
N ASP A 179 -5.06 -1.40 -16.33
CA ASP A 179 -4.41 -0.57 -17.33
C ASP A 179 -3.76 -1.39 -18.47
N GLY A 180 -4.01 -2.67 -18.53
CA GLY A 180 -3.41 -3.58 -19.49
C GLY A 180 -2.01 -4.06 -19.12
N SER A 181 -1.35 -3.48 -18.11
CA SER A 181 -0.08 -4.03 -17.62
C SER A 181 -0.28 -5.42 -17.02
N PHE A 182 0.74 -6.25 -17.09
CA PHE A 182 0.65 -7.61 -16.58
C PHE A 182 2.00 -8.14 -16.09
N THR A 183 1.91 -9.19 -15.28
CA THR A 183 3.04 -10.03 -14.90
C THR A 183 2.64 -11.50 -15.06
N ILE A 184 3.50 -12.26 -15.69
CA ILE A 184 3.37 -13.69 -15.89
C ILE A 184 4.62 -14.37 -15.34
N GLY A 185 4.47 -15.46 -14.65
CA GLY A 185 5.59 -16.21 -14.09
C GLY A 185 5.14 -17.35 -13.19
N ASP A 186 6.02 -17.80 -12.33
CA ASP A 186 5.74 -18.86 -11.39
C ASP A 186 5.40 -18.27 -10.00
N LEU A 187 4.30 -18.75 -9.42
CA LEU A 187 4.01 -18.46 -8.04
C LEU A 187 5.00 -19.23 -7.16
N SER A 188 5.71 -18.50 -6.33
CA SER A 188 6.85 -19.04 -5.58
C SER A 188 6.85 -18.52 -4.16
N SER A 189 7.65 -19.08 -3.31
CA SER A 189 7.93 -18.57 -1.97
C SER A 189 9.40 -18.20 -1.82
N GLU A 190 9.65 -17.14 -1.04
CA GLU A 190 10.99 -16.63 -0.80
C GLU A 190 11.09 -15.92 0.56
N THR A 191 12.31 -15.70 1.02
CA THR A 191 12.59 -14.84 2.18
C THR A 191 12.62 -13.38 1.74
N PHE A 192 11.76 -12.57 2.33
CA PHE A 192 11.71 -11.12 2.15
C PHE A 192 12.29 -10.44 3.39
N THR A 193 13.18 -9.47 3.20
CA THR A 193 13.77 -8.69 4.28
C THR A 193 13.40 -7.23 4.11
N PHE A 194 12.81 -6.66 5.14
CA PHE A 194 12.36 -5.28 5.21
C PHE A 194 13.22 -4.46 6.18
N GLY A 195 13.24 -3.14 5.98
CA GLY A 195 14.06 -2.20 6.75
C GLY A 195 15.43 -1.95 6.10
N THR A 196 15.92 -0.74 6.34
CA THR A 196 17.27 -0.30 5.92
C THR A 196 18.32 -0.74 6.95
N GLN A 197 19.59 -0.51 6.68
CA GLN A 197 20.73 -0.98 7.45
C GLN A 197 20.61 -0.83 8.98
N GLY A 198 21.12 -1.82 9.73
CA GLY A 198 21.23 -1.81 11.19
C GLY A 198 20.27 -2.75 11.92
N SER A 199 20.00 -2.50 13.19
CA SER A 199 19.23 -3.32 14.13
C SER A 199 17.73 -3.47 13.86
N HIS A 200 17.23 -2.92 12.73
CA HIS A 200 15.79 -2.89 12.40
C HIS A 200 15.43 -3.68 11.14
N LYS A 201 16.28 -4.61 10.72
CA LYS A 201 15.96 -5.53 9.62
C LYS A 201 15.01 -6.63 10.12
N SER A 202 13.93 -6.85 9.39
CA SER A 202 12.97 -7.91 9.67
C SER A 202 12.88 -8.84 8.47
N SER A 203 13.24 -10.10 8.67
CA SER A 203 13.19 -11.13 7.63
C SER A 203 11.95 -11.99 7.80
N LEU A 204 11.15 -12.07 6.78
CA LEU A 204 9.97 -12.90 6.70
C LEU A 204 10.24 -14.07 5.75
N PRO A 205 10.33 -15.29 6.25
CA PRO A 205 10.52 -16.46 5.41
C PRO A 205 9.21 -16.86 4.72
N SER A 206 9.35 -17.57 3.62
CA SER A 206 8.23 -18.23 2.93
C SER A 206 7.09 -17.29 2.51
N ILE A 207 7.39 -16.03 2.24
CA ILE A 207 6.43 -15.10 1.64
C ILE A 207 6.15 -15.58 0.22
N THR A 208 4.88 -15.80 -0.09
CA THR A 208 4.41 -16.16 -1.43
C THR A 208 4.41 -14.94 -2.33
N PHE A 209 5.02 -15.08 -3.50
CA PHE A 209 5.14 -13.99 -4.46
C PHE A 209 5.15 -14.53 -5.91
N GLY A 210 4.91 -13.64 -6.86
CA GLY A 210 5.06 -13.91 -8.28
C GLY A 210 6.50 -13.66 -8.74
N CYS A 211 7.18 -14.70 -9.23
CA CYS A 211 8.46 -14.60 -9.89
C CYS A 211 8.21 -14.35 -11.39
N GLY A 212 8.07 -13.07 -11.77
CA GLY A 212 7.63 -12.66 -13.09
C GLY A 212 8.73 -12.73 -14.15
N ASN A 213 8.57 -13.54 -15.17
CA ASN A 213 9.52 -13.70 -16.27
C ASN A 213 9.05 -13.13 -17.62
N ASN A 214 7.77 -12.74 -17.69
CA ASN A 214 7.18 -12.02 -18.82
C ASN A 214 6.28 -10.91 -18.26
N ASN A 215 6.77 -9.68 -18.30
CA ASN A 215 6.17 -8.54 -17.65
C ASN A 215 6.04 -7.39 -18.63
N GLN A 216 4.89 -6.75 -18.64
CA GLN A 216 4.64 -5.58 -19.46
C GLN A 216 3.96 -4.49 -18.64
N GLY A 217 4.40 -3.25 -18.83
CA GLY A 217 3.86 -2.08 -18.14
C GLY A 217 4.95 -1.09 -17.74
N THR A 218 4.55 0.07 -17.26
CA THR A 218 5.47 1.14 -16.89
C THR A 218 5.66 1.17 -15.37
N PHE A 219 6.59 0.37 -14.88
CA PHE A 219 6.94 0.30 -13.46
C PHE A 219 8.19 1.13 -13.12
N SER A 220 8.65 1.94 -14.03
CA SER A 220 9.90 2.68 -14.29
C SER A 220 10.95 2.81 -13.18
N ASP A 221 10.60 2.94 -11.91
CA ASP A 221 11.57 3.10 -10.80
C ASP A 221 11.47 1.93 -9.80
N ALA A 222 10.77 0.84 -10.18
CA ALA A 222 10.56 -0.32 -9.34
C ALA A 222 10.83 -1.62 -10.09
N SER A 223 11.18 -2.66 -9.35
CA SER A 223 11.43 -4.01 -9.86
C SER A 223 10.17 -4.88 -9.87
N GLY A 224 9.09 -4.37 -9.27
CA GLY A 224 7.82 -5.03 -9.08
C GLY A 224 6.94 -4.30 -8.08
N LEU A 225 6.06 -5.04 -7.41
CA LEU A 225 5.01 -4.48 -6.57
C LEU A 225 4.82 -5.31 -5.29
N VAL A 226 4.51 -4.62 -4.19
CA VAL A 226 4.08 -5.23 -2.92
C VAL A 226 2.61 -4.86 -2.70
N GLY A 227 1.73 -5.83 -2.97
CA GLY A 227 0.30 -5.67 -2.73
C GLY A 227 -0.02 -5.66 -1.24
N LEU A 228 -0.80 -4.67 -0.81
CA LEU A 228 -1.33 -4.50 0.54
C LEU A 228 -2.86 -4.57 0.58
N GLY A 229 -3.50 -5.07 -0.46
CA GLY A 229 -4.94 -5.26 -0.51
C GLY A 229 -5.47 -6.26 0.53
N GLY A 230 -6.77 -6.43 0.56
CA GLY A 230 -7.47 -7.31 1.52
C GLY A 230 -7.45 -8.78 1.14
N GLY A 231 -7.03 -9.13 -0.07
CA GLY A 231 -7.01 -10.51 -0.56
C GLY A 231 -5.82 -11.33 -0.04
N PRO A 232 -5.86 -12.66 -0.22
CA PRO A 232 -4.93 -13.60 0.45
C PRO A 232 -3.49 -13.51 -0.05
N LEU A 233 -3.24 -13.00 -1.24
CA LEU A 233 -1.90 -12.86 -1.84
C LEU A 233 -1.14 -11.63 -1.36
N SER A 234 -1.80 -10.72 -0.63
CA SER A 234 -1.17 -9.49 -0.14
C SER A 234 -0.20 -9.75 1.02
N LEU A 235 0.80 -8.88 1.15
CA LEU A 235 1.74 -8.96 2.27
C LEU A 235 1.02 -8.94 3.62
N ALA A 236 0.03 -8.06 3.78
CA ALA A 236 -0.73 -7.94 5.03
C ALA A 236 -1.48 -9.22 5.38
N SER A 237 -2.05 -9.92 4.40
CA SER A 237 -2.77 -11.18 4.60
C SER A 237 -1.84 -12.35 4.91
N GLN A 238 -0.60 -12.31 4.43
CA GLN A 238 0.41 -13.32 4.72
C GLN A 238 1.11 -13.12 6.07
N MET A 239 0.94 -11.96 6.71
CA MET A 239 1.47 -11.69 8.05
C MET A 239 0.62 -12.35 9.14
N PRO A 240 1.24 -12.84 10.24
CA PRO A 240 0.49 -13.49 11.34
C PRO A 240 -0.59 -12.59 11.95
N LEU A 241 -0.31 -11.31 12.16
CA LEU A 241 -1.25 -10.37 12.78
C LEU A 241 -2.19 -9.69 11.79
N LYS A 242 -2.00 -9.89 10.49
CA LYS A 242 -2.86 -9.38 9.40
C LYS A 242 -3.27 -7.92 9.57
N LYS A 243 -2.31 -7.07 9.91
CA LYS A 243 -2.54 -5.63 10.07
C LYS A 243 -1.33 -4.81 9.66
N PHE A 244 -1.61 -3.63 9.16
CA PHE A 244 -0.61 -2.62 8.83
C PHE A 244 -1.17 -1.22 9.08
N SER A 245 -0.28 -0.26 9.19
CA SER A 245 -0.64 1.15 9.25
C SER A 245 0.37 2.00 8.52
N TYR A 246 -0.06 3.16 8.07
CA TYR A 246 0.84 4.16 7.51
C TYR A 246 0.46 5.57 7.95
N CYS A 247 1.44 6.46 7.84
CA CYS A 247 1.30 7.89 8.04
C CYS A 247 1.99 8.58 6.86
N LEU A 248 1.20 9.14 5.95
CA LEU A 248 1.72 9.79 4.75
C LEU A 248 2.07 11.25 5.05
N THR A 249 3.28 11.65 4.72
CA THR A 249 3.73 13.04 4.80
C THR A 249 3.08 13.90 3.72
N ASN A 250 3.15 15.22 3.86
CA ASN A 250 2.59 16.15 2.89
C ASN A 250 3.12 15.90 1.48
N PHE A 251 2.24 16.08 0.49
CA PHE A 251 2.59 15.97 -0.93
C PHE A 251 3.73 16.92 -1.30
N GLY A 252 4.73 16.40 -1.98
CA GLY A 252 5.94 17.13 -2.33
C GLY A 252 6.99 17.20 -1.20
N SER A 253 6.74 16.61 -0.03
CA SER A 253 7.75 16.48 1.02
C SER A 253 8.91 15.58 0.56
N SER A 254 10.14 16.00 0.83
CA SER A 254 11.34 15.18 0.67
C SER A 254 11.49 14.13 1.77
N LEU A 255 10.74 14.28 2.87
CA LEU A 255 10.72 13.32 3.97
C LEU A 255 9.94 12.07 3.55
N GLY A 256 10.47 10.91 3.88
CA GLY A 256 9.75 9.65 3.68
C GLY A 256 8.53 9.55 4.59
N SER A 257 7.55 8.77 4.17
CA SER A 257 6.42 8.34 4.99
C SER A 257 6.76 7.02 5.69
N THR A 258 6.00 6.61 6.69
CA THR A 258 6.26 5.36 7.41
C THR A 258 5.11 4.37 7.24
N LEU A 259 5.44 3.13 6.88
CA LEU A 259 4.57 1.97 6.87
C LEU A 259 4.98 1.04 8.03
N TYR A 260 4.06 0.67 8.89
CA TYR A 260 4.26 -0.29 9.97
C TYR A 260 3.46 -1.55 9.71
N MET A 261 4.07 -2.70 9.98
CA MET A 261 3.47 -4.02 9.81
C MET A 261 3.38 -4.76 11.16
N GLY A 262 2.36 -5.60 11.30
CA GLY A 262 2.21 -6.45 12.49
C GLY A 262 1.91 -5.66 13.75
N ALA A 263 2.51 -6.00 14.89
CA ALA A 263 2.25 -5.34 16.18
C ALA A 263 2.62 -3.87 16.19
N LEU A 264 3.65 -3.46 15.44
CA LEU A 264 4.04 -2.06 15.36
C LEU A 264 2.99 -1.18 14.68
N ALA A 265 2.06 -1.76 13.94
CA ALA A 265 0.96 -1.01 13.33
C ALA A 265 0.07 -0.29 14.35
N ASP A 266 -0.01 -0.78 15.58
CA ASP A 266 -0.79 -0.10 16.66
C ASP A 266 0.04 0.87 17.49
N SER A 267 1.37 0.75 17.46
CA SER A 267 2.27 1.36 18.46
C SER A 267 2.33 2.89 18.40
N LYS A 268 1.91 3.47 17.29
CA LYS A 268 1.99 4.92 17.04
C LYS A 268 0.61 5.60 16.92
N LEU A 269 -0.46 4.87 17.26
CA LEU A 269 -1.82 5.41 17.21
C LEU A 269 -2.00 6.54 18.22
N PRO A 270 -2.43 7.74 17.78
CA PRO A 270 -2.83 8.83 18.68
C PRO A 270 -4.04 8.45 19.54
N ALA A 271 -4.19 9.11 20.68
CA ALA A 271 -5.34 8.92 21.57
C ALA A 271 -6.68 9.31 20.93
N THR A 272 -6.64 10.26 19.99
CA THR A 272 -7.82 10.80 19.26
C THR A 272 -8.32 9.89 18.14
N LYS A 273 -7.85 8.63 18.10
CA LYS A 273 -8.23 7.65 17.06
C LYS A 273 -9.73 7.37 17.03
N LYS A 274 -10.24 7.18 15.82
CA LYS A 274 -11.62 6.74 15.55
C LYS A 274 -11.56 5.47 14.70
N THR A 275 -12.39 4.47 15.01
CA THR A 275 -12.39 3.18 14.32
C THR A 275 -13.78 2.85 13.81
N PHE A 276 -13.86 2.35 12.58
CA PHE A 276 -15.10 1.83 12.00
C PHE A 276 -14.85 0.52 11.24
N SER A 277 -15.93 -0.23 11.02
CA SER A 277 -15.88 -1.47 10.24
C SER A 277 -15.87 -1.17 8.74
N LEU A 278 -15.00 -1.85 8.00
CA LEU A 278 -14.99 -1.81 6.55
C LEU A 278 -16.19 -2.59 5.98
N VAL A 279 -16.71 -2.16 4.84
CA VAL A 279 -17.74 -2.87 4.11
C VAL A 279 -17.11 -4.09 3.42
N THR A 280 -17.78 -5.23 3.51
CA THR A 280 -17.32 -6.46 2.86
C THR A 280 -17.88 -6.55 1.45
N ASN A 281 -17.00 -6.75 0.47
CA ASN A 281 -17.34 -7.14 -0.88
C ASN A 281 -16.69 -8.51 -1.15
N SER A 282 -17.50 -9.57 -1.11
CA SER A 282 -16.99 -10.94 -1.30
C SER A 282 -16.56 -11.25 -2.74
N LEU A 283 -17.03 -10.47 -3.71
CA LEU A 283 -16.67 -10.62 -5.12
C LEU A 283 -15.32 -9.96 -5.43
N ILE A 284 -14.99 -8.85 -4.71
CA ILE A 284 -13.75 -8.12 -4.89
C ILE A 284 -13.16 -7.83 -3.50
N PRO A 285 -12.58 -8.84 -2.83
CA PRO A 285 -12.07 -8.70 -1.46
C PRO A 285 -10.80 -7.87 -1.34
N THR A 286 -10.18 -7.54 -2.47
CA THR A 286 -8.93 -6.77 -2.54
C THR A 286 -9.08 -5.37 -1.98
N PHE A 287 -10.23 -4.71 -2.19
CA PHE A 287 -10.38 -3.29 -1.88
C PHE A 287 -10.90 -3.04 -0.47
N TYR A 288 -10.45 -1.94 0.12
CA TYR A 288 -10.89 -1.46 1.43
C TYR A 288 -12.08 -0.52 1.28
N TYR A 289 -13.28 -1.09 1.26
CA TYR A 289 -14.53 -0.34 1.09
C TYR A 289 -14.93 0.38 2.37
N LEU A 290 -15.21 1.67 2.24
CA LEU A 290 -15.58 2.56 3.33
C LEU A 290 -17.11 2.62 3.48
N PRO A 291 -17.63 2.62 4.71
CA PRO A 291 -19.05 2.78 4.98
C PRO A 291 -19.45 4.27 4.97
N LEU A 292 -19.27 4.96 3.84
CA LEU A 292 -19.52 6.40 3.70
C LEU A 292 -21.03 6.67 3.73
N GLU A 293 -21.47 7.59 4.62
CA GLU A 293 -22.88 7.98 4.78
C GLU A 293 -23.16 9.40 4.37
N GLY A 294 -22.16 10.25 4.27
CA GLY A 294 -22.39 11.65 3.91
C GLY A 294 -21.15 12.52 3.97
N ILE A 295 -21.32 13.76 3.54
CA ILE A 295 -20.28 14.79 3.50
C ILE A 295 -20.85 16.11 4.00
N THR A 296 -20.10 16.84 4.83
CA THR A 296 -20.43 18.20 5.27
C THR A 296 -19.35 19.17 4.83
N VAL A 297 -19.75 20.31 4.26
CA VAL A 297 -18.87 21.42 3.89
C VAL A 297 -19.27 22.65 4.71
N GLY A 298 -18.40 23.11 5.57
CA GLY A 298 -18.67 24.17 6.53
C GLY A 298 -19.79 23.77 7.49
N ASP A 299 -20.92 24.47 7.40
CA ASP A 299 -22.16 24.22 8.15
C ASP A 299 -23.20 23.40 7.37
N LYS A 300 -22.93 23.11 6.08
CA LYS A 300 -23.89 22.49 5.17
C LYS A 300 -23.61 20.99 4.99
N LYS A 301 -24.48 20.14 5.54
CA LYS A 301 -24.53 18.73 5.17
C LYS A 301 -25.09 18.61 3.75
N LEU A 302 -24.34 17.92 2.87
CA LEU A 302 -24.73 17.75 1.47
C LEU A 302 -25.89 16.77 1.34
N ALA A 303 -26.83 17.05 0.44
CA ALA A 303 -28.00 16.21 0.17
C ALA A 303 -27.62 15.03 -0.74
N ILE A 304 -26.75 14.15 -0.27
CA ILE A 304 -26.28 12.96 -0.97
C ILE A 304 -26.93 11.74 -0.29
N SER A 305 -27.53 10.85 -1.08
CA SER A 305 -28.02 9.57 -0.56
C SER A 305 -26.85 8.66 -0.18
N SER A 306 -26.94 7.99 0.96
CA SER A 306 -25.96 6.97 1.36
C SER A 306 -25.89 5.81 0.36
N ASP A 307 -26.97 5.53 -0.37
CA ASP A 307 -27.03 4.48 -1.38
C ASP A 307 -26.14 4.77 -2.59
N GLU A 308 -25.82 6.04 -2.84
CA GLU A 308 -24.88 6.45 -3.88
C GLU A 308 -23.47 5.89 -3.66
N PHE A 309 -23.11 5.67 -2.38
CA PHE A 309 -21.82 5.16 -1.96
C PHE A 309 -21.85 3.68 -1.57
N ALA A 310 -22.99 3.01 -1.71
CA ALA A 310 -23.14 1.63 -1.27
C ALA A 310 -22.49 0.64 -2.24
N VAL A 311 -21.90 -0.44 -1.70
CA VAL A 311 -21.53 -1.61 -2.48
C VAL A 311 -22.79 -2.35 -2.88
N GLN A 312 -22.98 -2.59 -4.18
CA GLN A 312 -24.14 -3.27 -4.73
C GLN A 312 -24.01 -4.80 -4.64
N LYS A 313 -25.13 -5.51 -4.73
CA LYS A 313 -25.17 -6.98 -4.67
C LYS A 313 -24.31 -7.69 -5.73
N ASN A 314 -24.12 -7.05 -6.88
CA ASN A 314 -23.27 -7.55 -7.96
C ASN A 314 -21.78 -7.21 -7.76
N GLY A 315 -21.39 -6.66 -6.62
CA GLY A 315 -20.03 -6.28 -6.28
C GLY A 315 -19.55 -4.95 -6.84
N THR A 316 -20.38 -4.25 -7.62
CA THR A 316 -20.07 -2.90 -8.10
C THR A 316 -20.39 -1.86 -7.01
N GLY A 317 -20.07 -0.60 -7.24
CA GLY A 317 -20.33 0.46 -6.27
C GLY A 317 -19.22 0.60 -5.23
N GLY A 318 -19.56 1.34 -4.18
CA GLY A 318 -18.67 1.56 -3.04
C GLY A 318 -17.69 2.70 -3.21
N VAL A 319 -17.15 3.12 -2.07
CA VAL A 319 -16.02 4.05 -1.96
C VAL A 319 -14.86 3.28 -1.37
N ILE A 320 -13.68 3.34 -1.99
CA ILE A 320 -12.48 2.64 -1.53
C ILE A 320 -11.43 3.62 -1.03
N MET A 321 -10.64 3.17 -0.04
CA MET A 321 -9.42 3.85 0.39
C MET A 321 -8.25 3.33 -0.43
N ASP A 322 -7.60 4.21 -1.21
CA ASP A 322 -6.51 3.80 -2.08
C ASP A 322 -5.30 4.73 -1.99
N SER A 323 -4.19 4.21 -1.44
CA SER A 323 -2.93 4.95 -1.36
C SER A 323 -2.22 5.12 -2.72
N GLY A 324 -2.58 4.32 -3.68
CA GLY A 324 -2.02 4.35 -5.04
C GLY A 324 -2.68 5.37 -5.97
N THR A 325 -3.79 5.97 -5.58
CA THR A 325 -4.46 7.06 -6.30
C THR A 325 -4.17 8.39 -5.61
N THR A 326 -3.80 9.41 -6.37
CA THR A 326 -3.37 10.72 -5.82
C THR A 326 -4.54 11.54 -5.30
N ILE A 327 -5.49 11.89 -6.17
CA ILE A 327 -6.64 12.73 -5.84
C ILE A 327 -7.87 11.87 -5.51
N THR A 328 -8.85 12.46 -4.89
CA THR A 328 -10.12 11.81 -4.56
C THR A 328 -11.09 11.93 -5.74
N TYR A 329 -11.76 10.82 -6.05
CA TYR A 329 -12.79 10.73 -7.08
C TYR A 329 -14.12 10.31 -6.45
N LEU A 330 -15.12 11.17 -6.57
CA LEU A 330 -16.48 10.88 -6.12
C LEU A 330 -17.47 10.97 -7.30
N SER A 331 -18.73 10.65 -7.06
CA SER A 331 -19.77 10.79 -8.06
C SER A 331 -19.92 12.23 -8.55
N GLU A 332 -20.40 12.42 -9.76
CA GLU A 332 -20.70 13.73 -10.34
C GLU A 332 -21.66 14.52 -9.45
N ASN A 333 -22.68 13.86 -8.91
CA ASN A 333 -23.64 14.49 -7.99
C ASN A 333 -22.96 14.98 -6.71
N ALA A 334 -22.19 14.13 -6.04
CA ALA A 334 -21.50 14.50 -4.80
C ALA A 334 -20.52 15.66 -5.00
N VAL A 335 -19.72 15.63 -6.09
CA VAL A 335 -18.77 16.70 -6.41
C VAL A 335 -19.50 18.00 -6.80
N SER A 336 -20.59 17.95 -7.55
CA SER A 336 -21.39 19.12 -7.90
C SER A 336 -21.96 19.81 -6.65
N LEU A 337 -22.55 19.04 -5.73
CA LEU A 337 -23.07 19.57 -4.46
C LEU A 337 -21.94 20.15 -3.59
N MET A 338 -20.81 19.48 -3.55
CA MET A 338 -19.61 19.95 -2.82
C MET A 338 -19.08 21.26 -3.40
N ASN A 339 -18.91 21.35 -4.71
CA ASN A 339 -18.42 22.55 -5.39
C ASN A 339 -19.35 23.73 -5.18
N THR A 340 -20.67 23.50 -5.20
CA THR A 340 -21.68 24.52 -4.88
C THR A 340 -21.53 25.01 -3.44
N ALA A 341 -21.35 24.08 -2.49
CA ALA A 341 -21.18 24.44 -1.08
C ALA A 341 -19.84 25.17 -0.83
N LEU A 342 -18.73 24.71 -1.43
CA LEU A 342 -17.44 25.39 -1.37
C LEU A 342 -17.52 26.81 -1.94
N SER A 343 -18.07 26.98 -3.13
CA SER A 343 -18.18 28.29 -3.79
C SER A 343 -19.09 29.28 -3.02
N SER A 344 -20.08 28.78 -2.28
CA SER A 344 -20.91 29.63 -1.42
C SER A 344 -20.17 30.13 -0.17
N GLN A 345 -19.18 29.39 0.31
CA GLN A 345 -18.46 29.68 1.57
C GLN A 345 -17.08 30.29 1.34
N ILE A 346 -16.40 29.92 0.27
CA ILE A 346 -15.10 30.50 -0.13
C ILE A 346 -15.35 31.91 -0.70
N LYS A 347 -14.99 32.95 0.06
CA LYS A 347 -15.18 34.35 -0.31
C LYS A 347 -14.00 34.91 -1.11
N LEU A 348 -13.43 34.08 -1.98
CA LEU A 348 -12.35 34.44 -2.90
C LEU A 348 -12.89 34.59 -4.32
N ARG A 349 -12.18 35.38 -5.13
CA ARG A 349 -12.49 35.49 -6.57
C ARG A 349 -12.27 34.12 -7.25
N VAL A 350 -13.29 33.66 -7.93
CA VAL A 350 -13.23 32.41 -8.71
C VAL A 350 -12.29 32.58 -9.88
N TYR A 351 -11.44 31.60 -10.11
CA TYR A 351 -10.63 31.49 -11.33
C TYR A 351 -11.52 30.93 -12.46
N PRO A 352 -11.50 31.53 -13.67
CA PRO A 352 -12.52 31.27 -14.69
C PRO A 352 -12.41 29.89 -15.38
N SER A 353 -11.32 29.20 -15.18
CA SER A 353 -11.05 27.89 -15.82
C SER A 353 -10.50 26.87 -14.81
N ALA A 354 -10.13 25.69 -15.29
CA ALA A 354 -9.33 24.76 -14.50
C ALA A 354 -7.95 25.32 -14.22
N GLY A 355 -7.33 24.87 -13.14
CA GLY A 355 -5.97 25.23 -12.78
C GLY A 355 -4.99 24.95 -13.92
N PRO A 356 -4.16 25.92 -14.35
CA PRO A 356 -3.39 25.81 -15.59
C PRO A 356 -2.35 24.70 -15.59
N ASN A 357 -1.83 24.34 -14.42
CA ASN A 357 -0.83 23.28 -14.30
C ASN A 357 -1.43 21.95 -13.85
N SER A 358 -2.50 21.99 -13.05
CA SER A 358 -3.12 20.78 -12.45
C SER A 358 -4.28 20.23 -13.25
N GLY A 359 -5.01 21.07 -13.98
CA GLY A 359 -6.29 20.71 -14.60
C GLY A 359 -7.46 20.59 -13.63
N LEU A 360 -7.24 20.87 -12.34
CA LEU A 360 -8.25 20.77 -11.30
C LEU A 360 -9.28 21.93 -11.36
N ALA A 361 -10.52 21.66 -10.99
CA ALA A 361 -11.59 22.65 -10.90
C ALA A 361 -12.59 22.29 -9.79
N PRO A 362 -13.24 23.29 -9.17
CA PRO A 362 -13.01 24.74 -9.32
C PRO A 362 -11.73 25.22 -8.63
N CYS A 363 -11.27 26.39 -9.06
CA CYS A 363 -10.17 27.11 -8.46
C CYS A 363 -10.54 28.52 -8.03
N TRP A 364 -9.82 29.06 -7.05
CA TRP A 364 -9.97 30.43 -6.55
C TRP A 364 -8.61 31.09 -6.43
N TYR A 365 -8.56 32.41 -6.69
CA TYR A 365 -7.34 33.20 -6.41
C TYR A 365 -7.08 33.24 -4.92
N LYS A 366 -5.96 32.74 -4.45
CA LYS A 366 -5.59 32.70 -3.05
C LYS A 366 -5.34 34.11 -2.52
N ALA A 367 -5.93 34.45 -1.39
CA ALA A 367 -5.67 35.67 -0.63
C ALA A 367 -4.82 35.37 0.61
N SER A 368 -4.08 36.38 1.11
CA SER A 368 -3.24 36.25 2.30
C SER A 368 -4.05 35.88 3.57
N LYS A 369 -5.29 36.32 3.63
CA LYS A 369 -6.24 35.93 4.69
C LYS A 369 -7.38 35.13 4.06
N PHE A 370 -7.27 33.81 4.20
CA PHE A 370 -8.27 32.87 3.71
C PHE A 370 -8.70 31.95 4.85
N GLN A 371 -10.01 31.85 5.06
CA GLN A 371 -10.57 30.86 5.98
C GLN A 371 -11.14 29.72 5.18
N CYS A 372 -10.56 28.55 5.39
CA CYS A 372 -10.94 27.32 4.73
C CYS A 372 -12.25 26.77 5.31
N PRO A 373 -13.25 26.44 4.49
CA PRO A 373 -14.46 25.76 4.98
C PRO A 373 -14.09 24.39 5.56
N LYS A 374 -14.67 24.02 6.69
CA LYS A 374 -14.48 22.68 7.25
C LYS A 374 -15.04 21.62 6.31
N LEU A 375 -14.29 20.58 6.02
CA LEU A 375 -14.75 19.41 5.26
C LEU A 375 -14.79 18.21 6.19
N VAL A 376 -15.96 17.56 6.30
CA VAL A 376 -16.15 16.37 7.15
C VAL A 376 -16.73 15.25 6.32
N ILE A 377 -16.09 14.08 6.41
CA ILE A 377 -16.60 12.84 5.86
C ILE A 377 -17.24 12.03 6.99
N HIS A 378 -18.48 11.60 6.80
CA HIS A 378 -19.26 10.86 7.78
C HIS A 378 -19.30 9.38 7.42
N PHE A 379 -18.87 8.54 8.37
CA PHE A 379 -18.94 7.08 8.22
C PHE A 379 -19.99 6.49 9.13
N LYS A 380 -20.52 5.34 8.73
CA LYS A 380 -21.47 4.56 9.53
C LYS A 380 -20.97 4.31 10.95
N GLY A 381 -21.88 4.44 11.90
CA GLY A 381 -21.53 4.33 13.32
C GLY A 381 -21.13 5.64 13.99
N GLY A 382 -21.41 6.78 13.35
CA GLY A 382 -21.17 8.12 13.90
C GLY A 382 -19.69 8.51 13.95
N VAL A 383 -18.88 7.97 13.05
CA VAL A 383 -17.46 8.33 12.93
C VAL A 383 -17.31 9.44 11.90
N ASP A 384 -16.85 10.58 12.34
CA ASP A 384 -16.55 11.74 11.51
C ASP A 384 -15.07 11.88 11.29
N TRP A 385 -14.67 12.12 10.05
CA TRP A 385 -13.29 12.42 9.65
C TRP A 385 -13.21 13.87 9.17
N ASP A 386 -12.56 14.70 9.98
CA ASP A 386 -12.26 16.07 9.62
C ASP A 386 -11.08 16.09 8.65
N ILE A 387 -11.27 16.65 7.46
CA ILE A 387 -10.25 16.74 6.42
C ILE A 387 -9.55 18.11 6.51
N PRO A 388 -8.22 18.14 6.71
CA PRO A 388 -7.46 19.40 6.69
C PRO A 388 -7.58 20.11 5.34
N CYS A 389 -7.51 21.43 5.35
CA CYS A 389 -7.65 22.25 4.15
C CYS A 389 -6.70 21.85 3.03
N GLU A 390 -5.44 21.66 3.37
CA GLU A 390 -4.38 21.24 2.44
C GLU A 390 -4.59 19.87 1.81
N ASN A 391 -5.53 19.06 2.35
CA ASN A 391 -5.85 17.74 1.84
C ASN A 391 -7.03 17.74 0.85
N TYR A 392 -7.70 18.90 0.65
CA TYR A 392 -8.77 19.00 -0.34
C TYR A 392 -8.70 20.27 -1.20
N LEU A 393 -7.96 21.32 -0.78
CA LEU A 393 -7.62 22.48 -1.61
C LEU A 393 -6.11 22.50 -1.87
N PHE A 394 -5.74 22.30 -3.11
CA PHE A 394 -4.34 22.27 -3.53
C PHE A 394 -3.92 23.61 -4.14
N GLU A 395 -2.69 24.04 -3.83
CA GLU A 395 -2.12 25.25 -4.41
C GLU A 395 -1.59 24.98 -5.82
N ASP A 396 -2.19 25.64 -6.80
CA ASP A 396 -1.69 25.74 -8.17
C ASP A 396 -1.18 27.18 -8.43
N SER A 397 -0.63 27.43 -9.57
CA SER A 397 -0.10 28.73 -9.95
C SER A 397 -0.50 29.12 -11.35
N ASP A 398 -0.79 30.42 -11.55
CA ASP A 398 -1.03 31.05 -12.83
C ASP A 398 -0.19 32.33 -12.90
N ASN A 399 0.92 32.30 -13.64
CA ASN A 399 1.92 33.36 -13.66
C ASN A 399 2.31 33.77 -12.23
N ASP A 400 1.99 35.02 -11.84
CA ASP A 400 2.28 35.58 -10.51
C ASP A 400 1.21 35.29 -9.46
N SER A 401 0.13 34.57 -9.80
CA SER A 401 -1.00 34.28 -8.92
C SER A 401 -0.94 32.86 -8.36
N THR A 402 -1.16 32.75 -7.06
CA THR A 402 -1.42 31.44 -6.42
C THR A 402 -2.92 31.16 -6.47
N LEU A 403 -3.27 29.95 -6.88
CA LEU A 403 -4.63 29.43 -6.91
C LEU A 403 -4.84 28.37 -5.84
N LEU A 404 -6.06 28.25 -5.34
CA LEU A 404 -6.53 27.12 -4.53
C LEU A 404 -7.51 26.31 -5.37
N CYS A 405 -7.20 25.07 -5.68
CA CYS A 405 -7.99 24.20 -6.54
C CYS A 405 -8.52 22.98 -5.77
N ASN A 406 -9.77 22.63 -5.98
CA ASN A 406 -10.36 21.44 -5.37
C ASN A 406 -9.73 20.17 -5.95
N VAL A 407 -9.15 19.31 -5.11
CA VAL A 407 -8.56 18.01 -5.52
C VAL A 407 -9.58 16.87 -5.54
N ILE A 408 -10.84 17.13 -5.19
CA ILE A 408 -11.92 16.14 -5.25
C ILE A 408 -12.62 16.30 -6.58
N GLN A 409 -12.45 15.35 -7.48
CA GLN A 409 -12.89 15.43 -8.85
C GLN A 409 -14.02 14.44 -9.16
N PRO A 410 -14.91 14.77 -10.11
CA PRO A 410 -16.01 13.89 -10.48
C PRO A 410 -15.52 12.69 -11.28
N VAL A 411 -16.25 11.58 -11.16
CA VAL A 411 -16.07 10.40 -11.99
C VAL A 411 -17.41 9.79 -12.38
N GLY A 412 -17.54 9.43 -13.65
CA GLY A 412 -18.73 8.76 -14.18
C GLY A 412 -18.81 7.28 -13.75
N GLY A 413 -19.30 7.05 -12.54
CA GLY A 413 -19.53 5.73 -11.97
C GLY A 413 -18.42 5.19 -11.09
N PRO A 414 -18.76 4.22 -10.20
CA PRO A 414 -17.86 3.62 -9.23
C PRO A 414 -16.78 2.70 -9.84
N PRO A 415 -15.78 2.27 -9.04
CA PRO A 415 -15.61 2.60 -7.62
C PRO A 415 -15.25 4.07 -7.42
N TYR A 416 -15.76 4.67 -6.34
CA TYR A 416 -15.32 5.97 -5.88
C TYR A 416 -14.06 5.78 -5.02
N ILE A 417 -13.18 6.79 -4.99
CA ILE A 417 -11.85 6.62 -4.40
C ILE A 417 -11.50 7.79 -3.49
N ILE A 418 -11.10 7.48 -2.27
CA ILE A 418 -10.40 8.42 -1.41
C ILE A 418 -8.90 8.30 -1.69
N GLY A 419 -8.36 9.30 -2.40
CA GLY A 419 -6.96 9.35 -2.81
C GLY A 419 -5.98 9.72 -1.69
N ASN A 420 -4.69 9.56 -1.96
CA ASN A 420 -3.66 9.67 -0.93
C ASN A 420 -3.45 11.12 -0.42
N ILE A 421 -3.73 12.16 -1.21
CA ILE A 421 -3.67 13.55 -0.71
C ILE A 421 -4.65 13.74 0.45
N MET A 422 -5.87 13.19 0.36
CA MET A 422 -6.84 13.27 1.46
C MET A 422 -6.39 12.48 2.70
N GLN A 423 -5.55 11.45 2.51
CA GLN A 423 -5.06 10.59 3.58
C GLN A 423 -3.83 11.16 4.33
N GLN A 424 -3.19 12.21 3.81
CA GLN A 424 -1.99 12.79 4.42
C GLN A 424 -2.28 13.35 5.81
N ASN A 425 -1.26 13.34 6.67
CA ASN A 425 -1.36 13.77 8.06
C ASN A 425 -2.48 13.04 8.83
N ASN A 426 -2.72 11.79 8.47
CA ASN A 426 -3.54 10.86 9.21
C ASN A 426 -2.78 9.55 9.41
N TYR A 427 -2.86 9.02 10.60
CA TYR A 427 -2.45 7.66 10.88
C TYR A 427 -3.59 6.72 10.52
N LEU A 428 -3.37 5.86 9.55
CA LEU A 428 -4.36 4.93 9.02
C LEU A 428 -3.94 3.50 9.39
N LEU A 429 -4.72 2.82 10.23
CA LEU A 429 -4.49 1.43 10.62
C LEU A 429 -5.54 0.52 10.03
N TYR A 430 -5.11 -0.41 9.20
CA TYR A 430 -5.90 -1.49 8.63
C TYR A 430 -5.73 -2.75 9.46
N ASN A 431 -6.83 -3.29 9.96
CA ASN A 431 -6.86 -4.58 10.65
C ASN A 431 -7.73 -5.55 9.84
N LEU A 432 -7.09 -6.39 9.04
CA LEU A 432 -7.78 -7.33 8.14
C LEU A 432 -8.51 -8.42 8.91
N ALA A 433 -7.97 -8.85 10.06
CA ALA A 433 -8.59 -9.86 10.89
C ALA A 433 -9.92 -9.37 11.50
N LYS A 434 -10.00 -8.09 11.88
CA LYS A 434 -11.20 -7.45 12.42
C LYS A 434 -12.03 -6.75 11.36
N ARG A 435 -11.51 -6.61 10.14
CA ARG A 435 -12.09 -5.81 9.05
C ARG A 435 -12.42 -4.38 9.47
N THR A 436 -11.46 -3.72 10.10
CA THR A 436 -11.63 -2.34 10.57
C THR A 436 -10.55 -1.42 10.00
N LEU A 437 -10.93 -0.16 9.82
CA LEU A 437 -10.01 0.95 9.59
C LEU A 437 -10.07 1.89 10.78
N THR A 438 -8.89 2.26 11.28
CA THR A 438 -8.74 3.28 12.33
C THR A 438 -8.07 4.50 11.72
N LEU A 439 -8.68 5.65 11.94
CA LEU A 439 -8.20 6.96 11.53
C LEU A 439 -7.71 7.73 12.77
N ALA A 440 -6.62 8.45 12.65
CA ALA A 440 -6.18 9.37 13.68
C ALA A 440 -5.45 10.55 13.06
N PRO A 441 -6.02 11.76 13.09
CA PRO A 441 -5.34 12.98 12.66
C PRO A 441 -4.04 13.15 13.43
N THR A 442 -2.95 13.44 12.72
CA THR A 442 -1.63 13.64 13.29
C THR A 442 -0.74 14.34 12.27
N GLN A 443 0.41 14.86 12.72
CA GLN A 443 1.45 15.31 11.79
C GLN A 443 2.37 14.14 11.50
N CYS A 444 2.34 13.65 10.25
CA CYS A 444 3.22 12.60 9.79
C CYS A 444 4.63 13.17 9.61
N LYS A 445 5.57 12.67 10.40
CA LYS A 445 6.99 13.01 10.29
C LYS A 445 7.69 11.85 9.62
N GLY A 446 8.46 12.14 8.57
CA GLY A 446 9.38 11.18 8.00
C GLY A 446 10.43 10.74 9.03
N ARG A 447 10.98 9.57 8.86
CA ARG A 447 12.16 9.10 9.60
C ARG A 447 13.43 9.49 8.86
#